data_beca63dd49d55e882c0eed1f1bf60d7e
#
_entry.id   beca63dd49d55e882c0eed1f1bf60d7e
#
_cell.length_a   1.000
_cell.length_b   1.000
_cell.length_c   1.000
_cell.angle_alpha   90.00
_cell.angle_beta   90.00
_cell.angle_gamma   90.00
#
_symmetry.space_group_name_H-M   'P 1'
#
loop_
_entity.id
_entity.type
_entity.pdbx_description
1 polymer ?
#
loop_
_entity_poly.entity_id
_entity_poly.type
_entity_poly.pdbx_seq_one_letter_code
_entity_poly.pdbx_strand_id
1 'polypeptide(L)'
;MFSLLSKTGKPSGIQGRDTSCSFLQDLNIDQILDHITEGWDPECRKMFEAFPASAEDEEYRRAIYQDVRNEEVYSALTEFYYKILARNTYSEKKEKAYEIVQKRVWYLREIFTYVSSITALNDALLRSSLGSAGLKALSDFLSDTISKEDFRTLNDDVTGLWKELSEFRVILTYEKDQFTLKCGTTEAQFENFLSDLFPGQKNDYGVPFSDEEYFSNLEDSIVKLFMKKNKSFFKRLEEFCKKYPTCFNEDIARIEKEMIYYLAFARFQKMMHTHGYDMCPPKASSGVLSASGLYDLALALTNSHARDGHPFSQEVRQKRRVTPL
;
A
#
# COMPACT_ATOMS: atom_id res chain seq x y z
N MET A 1 9.10 12.68 -17.71
CA MET A 1 9.05 12.11 -16.35
C MET A 1 7.63 12.32 -15.84
N PHE A 2 6.90 11.28 -15.50
CA PHE A 2 5.51 11.36 -15.04
C PHE A 2 5.47 11.60 -13.51
N SER A 3 4.54 12.44 -13.02
CA SER A 3 4.32 12.68 -11.58
C SER A 3 2.83 12.86 -11.31
N LEU A 4 2.36 12.39 -10.17
CA LEU A 4 0.99 12.64 -9.69
C LEU A 4 0.83 14.01 -9.04
N LEU A 5 1.92 14.67 -8.63
CA LEU A 5 1.88 15.96 -7.95
C LEU A 5 2.12 17.16 -8.88
N SER A 6 2.64 16.93 -10.10
CA SER A 6 2.91 17.99 -11.05
C SER A 6 2.65 17.54 -12.49
N LYS A 7 1.91 18.35 -13.24
CA LYS A 7 1.61 18.12 -14.65
C LYS A 7 2.88 18.09 -15.52
N THR A 8 3.90 18.83 -15.15
CA THR A 8 5.17 18.94 -15.91
C THR A 8 6.16 17.81 -15.56
N GLY A 9 5.84 16.95 -14.61
CA GLY A 9 6.73 15.88 -14.13
C GLY A 9 7.96 16.37 -13.36
N LYS A 10 8.10 17.68 -13.20
CA LYS A 10 9.10 18.23 -12.30
C LYS A 10 8.49 18.18 -10.89
N PRO A 11 9.16 17.56 -9.90
CA PRO A 11 8.70 17.70 -8.54
C PRO A 11 8.57 19.19 -8.28
N SER A 12 7.40 19.64 -7.84
CA SER A 12 7.25 21.00 -7.29
C SER A 12 8.30 21.06 -6.22
N GLY A 13 9.41 21.73 -6.53
CA GLY A 13 10.54 21.74 -5.62
C GLY A 13 10.01 22.20 -4.29
N ILE A 14 10.33 21.43 -3.24
CA ILE A 14 10.51 21.96 -1.91
C ILE A 14 11.73 22.90 -2.02
N GLN A 15 11.65 23.86 -2.95
CA GLN A 15 12.57 24.96 -3.01
C GLN A 15 12.07 25.94 -1.96
N GLY A 16 12.73 25.86 -0.79
CA GLY A 16 12.79 26.81 0.26
C GLY A 16 12.02 28.13 0.04
N ARG A 17 10.70 28.08 0.03
CA ARG A 17 9.99 29.18 0.66
C ARG A 17 10.17 28.95 2.12
N ASP A 18 10.73 29.96 2.76
CA ASP A 18 10.94 30.05 4.18
C ASP A 18 9.72 29.42 4.90
N THR A 19 9.88 28.19 5.40
CA THR A 19 8.82 27.45 6.10
C THR A 19 8.57 28.05 7.50
N SER A 20 9.15 29.21 7.79
CA SER A 20 8.81 30.07 8.90
C SER A 20 7.46 30.78 8.68
N CYS A 21 6.57 30.23 7.84
CA CYS A 21 5.26 30.79 7.63
C CYS A 21 4.40 30.61 8.89
N SER A 22 4.40 31.60 9.76
CA SER A 22 3.56 31.67 10.96
C SER A 22 2.08 31.39 10.68
N PHE A 23 1.64 31.58 9.43
CA PHE A 23 0.23 31.37 9.08
C PHE A 23 -0.24 29.91 9.25
N LEU A 24 0.64 28.91 9.14
CA LEU A 24 0.27 27.52 9.39
C LEU A 24 -0.15 27.32 10.85
N GLN A 25 0.58 27.97 11.78
CA GLN A 25 0.26 27.96 13.20
C GLN A 25 -0.90 28.91 13.53
N ASP A 26 -0.90 30.11 12.96
CA ASP A 26 -1.93 31.13 13.19
C ASP A 26 -3.33 30.67 12.77
N LEU A 27 -3.40 29.80 11.74
CA LEU A 27 -4.65 29.22 11.22
C LEU A 27 -4.89 27.77 11.69
N ASN A 28 -4.08 27.25 12.61
CA ASN A 28 -4.11 25.85 13.08
C ASN A 28 -4.01 24.81 11.96
N ILE A 29 -3.38 25.15 10.82
CA ILE A 29 -3.22 24.25 9.66
C ILE A 29 -2.26 23.12 10.01
N ASP A 30 -1.28 23.37 10.84
CA ASP A 30 -0.32 22.37 11.35
C ASP A 30 -1.04 21.22 12.06
N GLN A 31 -2.03 21.51 12.93
CA GLN A 31 -2.85 20.49 13.59
C GLN A 31 -3.69 19.70 12.58
N ILE A 32 -4.26 20.37 11.58
CA ILE A 32 -5.01 19.71 10.51
C ILE A 32 -4.09 18.77 9.72
N LEU A 33 -2.88 19.21 9.39
CA LEU A 33 -1.89 18.39 8.68
C LEU A 33 -1.44 17.20 9.52
N ASP A 34 -1.29 17.36 10.83
CA ASP A 34 -0.98 16.24 11.74
C ASP A 34 -2.05 15.14 11.63
N HIS A 35 -3.33 15.49 11.65
CA HIS A 35 -4.43 14.53 11.49
C HIS A 35 -4.50 13.91 10.09
N ILE A 36 -4.27 14.68 9.03
CA ILE A 36 -4.24 14.15 7.65
C ILE A 36 -3.14 13.11 7.51
N THR A 37 -1.97 13.39 8.08
CA THR A 37 -0.75 12.60 7.87
C THR A 37 -0.47 11.58 8.95
N GLU A 38 -1.32 11.49 9.96
CA GLU A 38 -1.20 10.51 11.04
C GLU A 38 -1.17 9.07 10.51
N GLY A 39 -0.14 8.31 10.90
CA GLY A 39 0.06 6.92 10.47
C GLY A 39 0.57 6.74 9.03
N TRP A 40 0.89 7.82 8.33
CA TRP A 40 1.56 7.80 7.03
C TRP A 40 3.07 8.05 7.15
N ASP A 41 3.81 7.79 6.06
CA ASP A 41 5.23 8.14 5.97
C ASP A 41 5.43 9.64 6.26
N PRO A 42 6.45 10.04 7.05
CA PRO A 42 6.74 11.44 7.36
C PRO A 42 6.92 12.35 6.13
N GLU A 43 7.30 11.78 4.98
CA GLU A 43 7.38 12.52 3.71
C GLU A 43 6.00 12.99 3.23
N CYS A 44 4.92 12.34 3.65
CA CYS A 44 3.55 12.74 3.32
C CYS A 44 3.26 14.18 3.78
N ARG A 45 3.66 14.56 4.99
CA ARG A 45 3.48 15.91 5.51
C ARG A 45 4.17 16.96 4.63
N LYS A 46 5.39 16.69 4.21
CA LYS A 46 6.14 17.60 3.31
C LYS A 46 5.43 17.84 1.99
N MET A 47 4.71 16.83 1.48
CA MET A 47 3.93 16.97 0.24
C MET A 47 2.74 17.93 0.41
N PHE A 48 2.11 17.97 1.60
CA PHE A 48 1.05 18.92 1.92
C PHE A 48 1.59 20.34 2.20
N GLU A 49 2.76 20.46 2.78
CA GLU A 49 3.45 21.74 2.99
C GLU A 49 4.01 22.32 1.68
N ALA A 50 4.21 21.48 0.65
CA ALA A 50 4.65 21.89 -0.67
C ALA A 50 3.47 22.38 -1.52
N PHE A 51 3.29 23.70 -1.59
CA PHE A 51 2.26 24.32 -2.43
C PHE A 51 2.46 23.98 -3.92
N PRO A 52 1.36 23.87 -4.70
CA PRO A 52 1.46 23.75 -6.13
C PRO A 52 2.28 24.90 -6.73
N ALA A 53 3.13 24.60 -7.70
CA ALA A 53 3.98 25.61 -8.33
C ALA A 53 3.18 26.59 -9.22
N SER A 54 2.01 26.15 -9.69
CA SER A 54 1.14 26.90 -10.58
C SER A 54 -0.34 26.55 -10.35
N ALA A 55 -1.24 27.40 -10.86
CA ALA A 55 -2.68 27.11 -10.88
C ALA A 55 -2.99 25.85 -11.72
N GLU A 56 -2.18 25.54 -12.73
CA GLU A 56 -2.33 24.31 -13.52
C GLU A 56 -2.01 23.05 -12.70
N ASP A 57 -0.98 23.10 -11.85
CA ASP A 57 -0.65 21.98 -10.96
C ASP A 57 -1.72 21.81 -9.89
N GLU A 58 -2.30 22.90 -9.38
CA GLU A 58 -3.43 22.84 -8.45
C GLU A 58 -4.64 22.16 -9.10
N GLU A 59 -5.01 22.59 -10.30
CA GLU A 59 -6.13 21.97 -11.02
C GLU A 59 -5.86 20.52 -11.37
N TYR A 60 -4.63 20.18 -11.73
CA TYR A 60 -4.19 18.82 -12.00
C TYR A 60 -4.34 17.92 -10.76
N ARG A 61 -3.84 18.35 -9.59
CA ARG A 61 -4.00 17.61 -8.33
C ARG A 61 -5.47 17.48 -7.93
N ARG A 62 -6.26 18.53 -8.10
CA ARG A 62 -7.69 18.53 -7.81
C ARG A 62 -8.45 17.54 -8.69
N ALA A 63 -8.12 17.47 -9.98
CA ALA A 63 -8.73 16.51 -10.90
C ALA A 63 -8.41 15.06 -10.51
N ILE A 64 -7.17 14.74 -10.13
CA ILE A 64 -6.79 13.42 -9.62
C ILE A 64 -7.59 13.10 -8.34
N TYR A 65 -7.69 14.05 -7.43
CA TYR A 65 -8.43 13.86 -6.20
C TYR A 65 -9.92 13.57 -6.43
N GLN A 66 -10.54 14.17 -7.47
CA GLN A 66 -11.93 13.86 -7.83
C GLN A 66 -12.10 12.40 -8.25
N ASP A 67 -11.17 11.83 -9.00
CA ASP A 67 -11.18 10.41 -9.33
C ASP A 67 -10.97 9.54 -8.09
N VAL A 68 -10.06 9.93 -7.19
CA VAL A 68 -9.77 9.19 -5.95
C VAL A 68 -10.98 9.17 -4.98
N ARG A 69 -11.91 10.11 -5.10
CA ARG A 69 -13.18 10.06 -4.35
C ARG A 69 -14.10 8.91 -4.78
N ASN A 70 -13.89 8.36 -5.97
CA ASN A 70 -14.58 7.14 -6.39
C ASN A 70 -14.05 5.97 -5.56
N GLU A 71 -14.98 5.19 -4.95
CA GLU A 71 -14.62 4.09 -4.06
C GLU A 71 -13.80 3.00 -4.73
N GLU A 72 -14.06 2.70 -6.01
CA GLU A 72 -13.30 1.69 -6.76
C GLU A 72 -11.85 2.14 -6.97
N VAL A 73 -11.65 3.40 -7.35
CA VAL A 73 -10.32 3.99 -7.53
C VAL A 73 -9.58 4.07 -6.20
N TYR A 74 -10.25 4.57 -5.15
CA TYR A 74 -9.67 4.65 -3.81
C TYR A 74 -9.24 3.28 -3.30
N SER A 75 -10.09 2.27 -3.45
CA SER A 75 -9.81 0.90 -3.02
C SER A 75 -8.61 0.31 -3.77
N ALA A 76 -8.55 0.50 -5.11
CA ALA A 76 -7.44 0.02 -5.92
C ALA A 76 -6.09 0.65 -5.53
N LEU A 77 -6.07 1.97 -5.33
CA LEU A 77 -4.87 2.68 -4.90
C LEU A 77 -4.45 2.28 -3.47
N THR A 78 -5.42 2.09 -2.57
CA THR A 78 -5.20 1.66 -1.19
C THR A 78 -4.63 0.24 -1.14
N GLU A 79 -5.20 -0.69 -1.91
CA GLU A 79 -4.71 -2.06 -2.02
C GLU A 79 -3.27 -2.10 -2.55
N PHE A 80 -2.99 -1.31 -3.59
CA PHE A 80 -1.64 -1.18 -4.12
C PHE A 80 -0.67 -0.69 -3.05
N TYR A 81 -1.01 0.38 -2.32
CA TYR A 81 -0.19 0.92 -1.24
C TYR A 81 0.13 -0.13 -0.16
N TYR A 82 -0.87 -0.87 0.32
CA TYR A 82 -0.64 -1.91 1.34
C TYR A 82 0.22 -3.07 0.82
N LYS A 83 0.09 -3.45 -0.45
CA LYS A 83 0.97 -4.45 -1.07
C LYS A 83 2.43 -3.97 -1.13
N ILE A 84 2.63 -2.68 -1.39
CA ILE A 84 3.96 -2.08 -1.36
C ILE A 84 4.56 -2.06 0.06
N LEU A 85 3.77 -1.73 1.07
CA LEU A 85 4.22 -1.83 2.47
C LEU A 85 4.61 -3.27 2.82
N ALA A 86 3.81 -4.26 2.42
CA ALA A 86 4.13 -5.66 2.61
C ALA A 86 5.44 -6.05 1.90
N ARG A 87 5.65 -5.57 0.67
CA ARG A 87 6.92 -5.77 -0.07
C ARG A 87 8.11 -5.23 0.72
N ASN A 88 8.02 -4.04 1.29
CA ASN A 88 9.10 -3.45 2.09
C ASN A 88 9.41 -4.32 3.32
N THR A 89 8.39 -4.86 3.99
CA THR A 89 8.57 -5.82 5.07
C THR A 89 9.31 -7.09 4.60
N TYR A 90 9.01 -7.60 3.39
CA TYR A 90 9.74 -8.75 2.84
C TYR A 90 11.20 -8.44 2.53
N SER A 91 11.48 -7.23 2.05
CA SER A 91 12.86 -6.76 1.85
C SER A 91 13.65 -6.74 3.16
N GLU A 92 13.06 -6.22 4.25
CA GLU A 92 13.66 -6.25 5.57
C GLU A 92 13.89 -7.68 6.10
N LYS A 93 12.91 -8.57 5.93
CA LYS A 93 13.05 -9.99 6.30
C LYS A 93 14.15 -10.68 5.51
N LYS A 94 14.29 -10.36 4.21
CA LYS A 94 15.39 -10.83 3.36
C LYS A 94 16.75 -10.40 3.91
N GLU A 95 16.90 -9.16 4.33
CA GLU A 95 18.15 -8.66 4.88
C GLU A 95 18.52 -9.32 6.22
N LYS A 96 17.53 -9.53 7.07
CA LYS A 96 17.68 -10.17 8.39
C LYS A 96 17.88 -11.68 8.31
N ALA A 97 17.56 -12.33 7.20
CA ALA A 97 17.67 -13.77 7.05
C ALA A 97 19.12 -14.24 7.08
N TYR A 98 19.42 -15.31 7.82
CA TYR A 98 20.77 -15.89 7.92
C TYR A 98 21.10 -16.79 6.74
N GLU A 99 20.16 -17.63 6.34
CA GLU A 99 20.35 -18.62 5.29
C GLU A 99 20.09 -18.02 3.90
N ILE A 100 20.99 -18.32 2.95
CA ILE A 100 20.87 -17.85 1.55
C ILE A 100 19.53 -18.25 0.93
N VAL A 101 19.00 -19.40 1.30
CA VAL A 101 17.72 -19.89 0.78
C VAL A 101 16.56 -19.06 1.28
N GLN A 102 16.56 -18.72 2.56
CA GLN A 102 15.54 -17.82 3.11
C GLN A 102 15.57 -16.47 2.39
N LYS A 103 16.76 -15.89 2.16
CA LYS A 103 16.93 -14.66 1.37
C LYS A 103 16.32 -14.77 -0.03
N ARG A 104 16.52 -15.89 -0.70
CA ARG A 104 15.97 -16.13 -2.05
C ARG A 104 14.45 -16.26 -2.04
N VAL A 105 13.88 -16.93 -1.03
CA VAL A 105 12.42 -17.07 -0.87
C VAL A 105 11.77 -15.71 -0.58
N TRP A 106 12.35 -14.92 0.34
CA TRP A 106 11.86 -13.57 0.60
C TRP A 106 11.98 -12.67 -0.63
N TYR A 107 13.06 -12.81 -1.40
CA TYR A 107 13.23 -12.06 -2.64
C TYR A 107 12.20 -12.46 -3.70
N LEU A 108 11.92 -13.75 -3.87
CA LEU A 108 10.85 -14.22 -4.74
C LEU A 108 9.50 -13.59 -4.36
N ARG A 109 9.19 -13.57 -3.06
CA ARG A 109 7.94 -12.99 -2.55
C ARG A 109 7.89 -11.48 -2.78
N GLU A 110 8.99 -10.79 -2.57
CA GLU A 110 9.15 -9.35 -2.84
C GLU A 110 8.83 -9.02 -4.30
N ILE A 111 9.44 -9.76 -5.24
CA ILE A 111 9.22 -9.56 -6.68
C ILE A 111 7.80 -9.95 -7.09
N PHE A 112 7.28 -11.07 -6.60
CA PHE A 112 5.91 -11.50 -6.88
C PHE A 112 4.90 -10.43 -6.42
N THR A 113 5.06 -9.90 -5.23
CA THR A 113 4.19 -8.84 -4.70
C THR A 113 4.28 -7.58 -5.55
N TYR A 114 5.48 -7.19 -5.98
CA TYR A 114 5.70 -6.04 -6.85
C TYR A 114 4.98 -6.20 -8.19
N VAL A 115 5.23 -7.29 -8.90
CA VAL A 115 4.66 -7.53 -10.23
C VAL A 115 3.13 -7.67 -10.17
N SER A 116 2.62 -8.45 -9.22
CA SER A 116 1.18 -8.66 -9.04
C SER A 116 0.44 -7.39 -8.63
N SER A 117 1.06 -6.52 -7.81
CA SER A 117 0.45 -5.25 -7.41
C SER A 117 0.33 -4.27 -8.58
N ILE A 118 1.36 -4.17 -9.43
CA ILE A 118 1.34 -3.34 -10.64
C ILE A 118 0.26 -3.81 -11.61
N THR A 119 0.18 -5.11 -11.87
CA THR A 119 -0.83 -5.69 -12.76
C THR A 119 -2.24 -5.45 -12.23
N ALA A 120 -2.47 -5.70 -10.94
CA ALA A 120 -3.78 -5.49 -10.32
C ALA A 120 -4.21 -4.02 -10.34
N LEU A 121 -3.29 -3.08 -10.07
CA LEU A 121 -3.58 -1.65 -10.14
C LEU A 121 -3.94 -1.23 -11.57
N ASN A 122 -3.16 -1.67 -12.57
CA ASN A 122 -3.45 -1.37 -13.96
C ASN A 122 -4.84 -1.86 -14.38
N ASP A 123 -5.17 -3.11 -14.06
CA ASP A 123 -6.46 -3.71 -14.37
C ASP A 123 -7.63 -2.95 -13.69
N ALA A 124 -7.43 -2.48 -12.47
CA ALA A 124 -8.43 -1.70 -11.77
C ALA A 124 -8.63 -0.31 -12.41
N LEU A 125 -7.55 0.39 -12.74
CA LEU A 125 -7.62 1.71 -13.40
C LEU A 125 -8.23 1.63 -14.80
N LEU A 126 -7.94 0.58 -15.57
CA LEU A 126 -8.54 0.36 -16.90
C LEU A 126 -10.04 0.11 -16.83
N ARG A 127 -10.55 -0.50 -15.75
CA ARG A 127 -11.99 -0.70 -15.53
C ARG A 127 -12.70 0.53 -15.01
N SER A 128 -11.97 1.46 -14.41
CA SER A 128 -12.53 2.66 -13.79
C SER A 128 -12.75 3.78 -14.81
N SER A 129 -13.82 4.56 -14.63
CA SER A 129 -14.06 5.77 -15.45
C SER A 129 -13.22 6.93 -14.90
N LEU A 130 -12.00 7.08 -15.42
CA LEU A 130 -11.08 8.13 -15.00
C LEU A 130 -11.37 9.45 -15.73
N GLY A 131 -11.54 10.55 -14.98
CA GLY A 131 -11.69 11.91 -15.51
C GLY A 131 -10.36 12.65 -15.66
N SER A 132 -9.44 12.46 -14.68
CA SER A 132 -8.19 13.19 -14.59
C SER A 132 -7.15 12.72 -15.60
N ALA A 133 -6.39 13.69 -16.13
CA ALA A 133 -5.25 13.40 -16.98
C ALA A 133 -4.15 12.64 -16.24
N GLY A 134 -4.02 12.87 -14.92
CA GLY A 134 -3.00 12.24 -14.09
C GLY A 134 -3.20 10.73 -13.91
N LEU A 135 -4.40 10.27 -13.55
CA LEU A 135 -4.66 8.84 -13.41
C LEU A 135 -4.75 8.13 -14.77
N LYS A 136 -5.17 8.82 -15.84
CA LYS A 136 -5.06 8.29 -17.21
C LYS A 136 -3.60 8.06 -17.59
N ALA A 137 -2.73 9.04 -17.36
CA ALA A 137 -1.31 8.91 -17.62
C ALA A 137 -0.65 7.83 -16.74
N LEU A 138 -1.12 7.62 -15.50
CA LEU A 138 -0.69 6.49 -14.67
C LEU A 138 -1.08 5.16 -15.30
N SER A 139 -2.34 5.02 -15.72
CA SER A 139 -2.83 3.80 -16.37
C SER A 139 -2.06 3.49 -17.66
N ASP A 140 -1.79 4.51 -18.49
CA ASP A 140 -1.00 4.37 -19.71
C ASP A 140 0.45 3.92 -19.38
N PHE A 141 1.07 4.56 -18.39
CA PHE A 141 2.42 4.22 -17.94
C PHE A 141 2.52 2.77 -17.41
N LEU A 142 1.53 2.32 -16.63
CA LEU A 142 1.49 0.95 -16.12
C LEU A 142 1.25 -0.05 -17.27
N SER A 143 0.35 0.26 -18.21
CA SER A 143 0.08 -0.55 -19.40
C SER A 143 1.33 -0.69 -20.28
N ASP A 144 2.05 0.40 -20.51
CA ASP A 144 3.33 0.39 -21.23
C ASP A 144 4.37 -0.45 -20.49
N THR A 145 4.43 -0.33 -19.17
CA THR A 145 5.38 -1.11 -18.35
C THR A 145 5.08 -2.61 -18.45
N ILE A 146 3.82 -3.00 -18.32
CA ILE A 146 3.38 -4.41 -18.38
C ILE A 146 3.55 -4.98 -19.79
N SER A 147 3.43 -4.16 -20.83
CA SER A 147 3.55 -4.60 -22.22
C SER A 147 4.99 -4.93 -22.63
N LYS A 148 6.00 -4.44 -21.90
CA LYS A 148 7.41 -4.70 -22.19
C LYS A 148 7.76 -6.17 -22.01
N GLU A 149 8.54 -6.71 -22.94
CA GLU A 149 8.98 -8.12 -22.93
C GLU A 149 9.70 -8.50 -21.64
N ASP A 150 10.56 -7.62 -21.12
CA ASP A 150 11.28 -7.85 -19.87
C ASP A 150 10.31 -8.00 -18.67
N PHE A 151 9.24 -7.18 -18.61
CA PHE A 151 8.26 -7.29 -17.55
C PHE A 151 7.42 -8.57 -17.68
N ARG A 152 7.02 -8.93 -18.89
CA ARG A 152 6.24 -10.15 -19.15
C ARG A 152 7.06 -11.39 -18.77
N THR A 153 8.31 -11.45 -19.20
CA THR A 153 9.21 -12.55 -18.85
C THR A 153 9.41 -12.65 -17.34
N LEU A 154 9.62 -11.52 -16.67
CA LEU A 154 9.71 -11.46 -15.20
C LEU A 154 8.43 -11.97 -14.54
N ASN A 155 7.26 -11.53 -15.02
CA ASN A 155 5.95 -11.93 -14.50
C ASN A 155 5.74 -13.45 -14.62
N ASP A 156 6.04 -14.02 -15.78
CA ASP A 156 5.87 -15.45 -16.03
C ASP A 156 6.82 -16.28 -15.15
N ASP A 157 8.09 -15.89 -15.08
CA ASP A 157 9.10 -16.57 -14.26
C ASP A 157 8.74 -16.52 -12.77
N VAL A 158 8.38 -15.34 -12.24
CA VAL A 158 8.06 -15.20 -10.82
C VAL A 158 6.74 -15.87 -10.44
N THR A 159 5.72 -15.76 -11.30
CA THR A 159 4.40 -16.38 -11.06
C THR A 159 4.51 -17.91 -11.09
N GLY A 160 5.28 -18.47 -12.02
CA GLY A 160 5.52 -19.90 -12.10
C GLY A 160 6.21 -20.44 -10.85
N LEU A 161 7.29 -19.79 -10.40
CA LEU A 161 7.99 -20.18 -9.18
C LEU A 161 7.13 -19.99 -7.92
N TRP A 162 6.38 -18.88 -7.84
CA TRP A 162 5.50 -18.61 -6.69
C TRP A 162 4.37 -19.63 -6.58
N LYS A 163 3.74 -19.97 -7.71
CA LYS A 163 2.70 -21.00 -7.77
C LYS A 163 3.23 -22.33 -7.27
N GLU A 164 4.37 -22.80 -7.79
CA GLU A 164 4.99 -24.05 -7.35
C GLU A 164 5.35 -24.02 -5.86
N LEU A 165 5.89 -22.89 -5.36
CA LEU A 165 6.19 -22.73 -3.92
C LEU A 165 4.92 -22.81 -3.07
N SER A 166 3.82 -22.21 -3.53
CA SER A 166 2.54 -22.19 -2.80
C SER A 166 1.85 -23.58 -2.78
N GLU A 167 2.17 -24.43 -3.72
CA GLU A 167 1.63 -25.80 -3.80
C GLU A 167 2.41 -26.80 -2.91
N PHE A 168 3.60 -26.43 -2.44
CA PHE A 168 4.34 -27.32 -1.54
C PHE A 168 3.61 -27.50 -0.22
N ARG A 169 3.46 -28.75 0.18
CA ARG A 169 2.96 -29.18 1.50
C ARG A 169 4.03 -29.98 2.20
N VAL A 170 4.30 -29.65 3.43
CA VAL A 170 5.29 -30.33 4.27
C VAL A 170 4.55 -30.99 5.41
N ILE A 171 4.68 -32.30 5.51
CA ILE A 171 4.13 -33.12 6.58
C ILE A 171 5.29 -33.59 7.43
N LEU A 172 5.29 -33.18 8.70
CA LEU A 172 6.28 -33.62 9.67
C LEU A 172 5.66 -34.69 10.56
N THR A 173 6.17 -35.90 10.50
CA THR A 173 5.74 -37.01 11.39
C THR A 173 6.83 -37.26 12.41
N TYR A 174 6.44 -37.37 13.69
CA TYR A 174 7.33 -37.74 14.79
C TYR A 174 6.96 -39.13 15.29
N GLU A 175 7.85 -40.09 15.10
CA GLU A 175 7.66 -41.45 15.62
C GLU A 175 9.00 -41.97 16.18
N LYS A 176 8.94 -42.58 17.37
CA LYS A 176 10.10 -43.25 18.00
C LYS A 176 11.36 -42.38 18.01
N ASP A 177 11.23 -41.13 18.47
CA ASP A 177 12.29 -40.12 18.53
C ASP A 177 12.92 -39.74 17.17
N GLN A 178 12.22 -40.00 16.06
CA GLN A 178 12.65 -39.63 14.72
C GLN A 178 11.62 -38.75 14.03
N PHE A 179 12.10 -37.69 13.42
CA PHE A 179 11.29 -36.85 12.56
C PHE A 179 11.38 -37.33 11.10
N THR A 180 10.23 -37.56 10.50
CA THR A 180 10.15 -37.90 9.08
C THR A 180 9.46 -36.78 8.33
N LEU A 181 10.14 -36.19 7.32
CA LEU A 181 9.58 -35.17 6.45
C LEU A 181 8.99 -35.82 5.19
N LYS A 182 7.70 -35.68 4.98
CA LYS A 182 7.02 -36.01 3.72
C LYS A 182 6.68 -34.71 3.00
N CYS A 183 6.95 -34.62 1.70
CA CYS A 183 6.55 -33.52 0.85
C CYS A 183 5.47 -34.01 -0.09
N GLY A 184 4.35 -33.29 -0.20
CA GLY A 184 3.24 -33.57 -1.09
C GLY A 184 2.81 -32.31 -1.83
N THR A 185 2.09 -32.46 -2.93
CA THR A 185 1.60 -31.35 -3.76
C THR A 185 0.08 -31.22 -3.77
N THR A 186 -0.65 -32.11 -3.07
CA THR A 186 -2.14 -32.13 -3.08
C THR A 186 -2.72 -31.94 -1.70
N GLU A 187 -3.72 -31.09 -1.61
CA GLU A 187 -4.49 -30.77 -0.40
C GLU A 187 -5.18 -32.01 0.19
N ALA A 188 -5.69 -32.91 -0.67
CA ALA A 188 -6.30 -34.16 -0.26
C ALA A 188 -5.35 -35.12 0.49
N GLN A 189 -4.05 -35.08 0.22
CA GLN A 189 -3.04 -35.89 0.96
C GLN A 189 -2.77 -35.32 2.35
N PHE A 190 -2.92 -34.01 2.52
CA PHE A 190 -2.74 -33.33 3.80
C PHE A 190 -3.96 -33.51 4.71
N GLU A 191 -5.17 -33.37 4.18
CA GLU A 191 -6.42 -33.59 4.92
C GLU A 191 -6.58 -35.03 5.40
N ASN A 192 -6.26 -36.01 4.55
CA ASN A 192 -6.27 -37.43 4.95
C ASN A 192 -5.26 -37.71 6.06
N PHE A 193 -4.07 -37.11 5.99
CA PHE A 193 -3.05 -37.27 7.01
C PHE A 193 -3.46 -36.64 8.35
N LEU A 194 -4.07 -35.44 8.34
CA LEU A 194 -4.58 -34.80 9.57
C LEU A 194 -5.73 -35.59 10.19
N SER A 195 -6.61 -36.16 9.38
CA SER A 195 -7.70 -37.00 9.87
C SER A 195 -7.21 -38.32 10.49
N ASP A 196 -6.10 -38.86 9.98
CA ASP A 196 -5.46 -40.04 10.51
C ASP A 196 -4.71 -39.80 11.85
N LEU A 197 -4.12 -38.59 11.98
CA LEU A 197 -3.41 -38.17 13.21
C LEU A 197 -4.35 -37.72 14.32
N PHE A 198 -5.50 -37.14 13.99
CA PHE A 198 -6.45 -36.54 14.94
C PHE A 198 -7.89 -36.98 14.64
N PRO A 199 -8.24 -38.24 14.84
CA PRO A 199 -9.58 -38.71 14.56
C PRO A 199 -10.59 -38.00 15.47
N GLY A 200 -11.37 -37.08 14.90
CA GLY A 200 -12.45 -36.39 15.61
C GLY A 200 -12.28 -34.86 15.78
N GLN A 201 -11.22 -34.25 15.35
CA GLN A 201 -11.09 -32.79 15.36
C GLN A 201 -11.12 -32.23 13.95
N LYS A 202 -12.28 -31.65 13.57
CA LYS A 202 -12.36 -30.69 12.45
C LYS A 202 -11.88 -29.33 12.97
N ASN A 203 -10.60 -29.07 12.92
CA ASN A 203 -10.07 -27.76 13.19
C ASN A 203 -9.23 -27.29 12.03
N ASP A 204 -9.54 -26.08 11.60
CA ASP A 204 -8.80 -25.31 10.62
C ASP A 204 -7.44 -24.91 11.22
N TYR A 205 -6.45 -25.82 11.14
CA TYR A 205 -5.08 -25.54 11.55
C TYR A 205 -4.30 -24.92 10.39
N GLY A 206 -4.81 -23.81 9.86
CA GLY A 206 -3.99 -22.83 9.21
C GLY A 206 -3.13 -22.17 10.28
N VAL A 207 -2.02 -22.82 10.67
CA VAL A 207 -1.03 -22.15 11.52
C VAL A 207 -0.42 -21.05 10.65
N PRO A 208 -0.74 -19.75 10.90
CA PRO A 208 0.02 -18.69 10.28
C PRO A 208 1.46 -18.88 10.73
N PHE A 209 2.41 -18.79 9.81
CA PHE A 209 3.81 -18.63 10.18
C PHE A 209 3.88 -17.45 11.16
N SER A 210 4.04 -17.75 12.44
CA SER A 210 4.17 -16.72 13.46
C SER A 210 5.43 -15.92 13.19
N ASP A 211 5.28 -14.61 13.29
CA ASP A 211 6.33 -13.62 13.00
C ASP A 211 7.49 -13.60 14.01
N GLU A 212 7.55 -14.55 14.95
CA GLU A 212 8.50 -14.51 16.06
C GLU A 212 9.71 -15.43 15.85
N GLU A 213 10.80 -14.75 15.70
CA GLU A 213 12.20 -15.01 16.05
C GLU A 213 12.60 -16.44 16.46
N TYR A 214 13.68 -16.91 15.79
CA TYR A 214 14.49 -18.08 16.04
C TYR A 214 13.94 -19.41 15.49
N PHE A 215 14.36 -19.70 14.26
CA PHE A 215 14.38 -21.10 13.83
C PHE A 215 15.23 -21.90 14.81
N SER A 216 14.59 -22.81 15.51
CA SER A 216 15.30 -23.78 16.33
C SER A 216 16.17 -24.68 15.43
N ASN A 217 17.17 -25.37 16.00
CA ASN A 217 17.99 -26.35 15.26
C ASN A 217 17.14 -27.40 14.51
N LEU A 218 15.92 -27.65 14.97
CA LEU A 218 14.97 -28.54 14.34
C LEU A 218 14.41 -27.94 13.05
N GLU A 219 14.03 -26.67 13.05
CA GLU A 219 13.49 -25.95 11.89
C GLU A 219 14.54 -25.84 10.79
N ASP A 220 15.79 -25.55 11.12
CA ASP A 220 16.91 -25.57 10.20
C ASP A 220 17.08 -26.95 9.54
N SER A 221 16.94 -28.01 10.31
CA SER A 221 17.04 -29.38 9.82
C SER A 221 15.88 -29.72 8.88
N ILE A 222 14.67 -29.26 9.18
CA ILE A 222 13.48 -29.40 8.33
C ILE A 222 13.67 -28.67 7.00
N VAL A 223 14.13 -27.41 7.05
CA VAL A 223 14.41 -26.63 5.85
C VAL A 223 15.47 -27.31 4.97
N LYS A 224 16.56 -27.79 5.55
CA LYS A 224 17.63 -28.52 4.82
C LYS A 224 17.12 -29.81 4.18
N LEU A 225 16.27 -30.57 4.86
CA LEU A 225 15.65 -31.78 4.30
C LEU A 225 14.67 -31.43 3.17
N PHE A 226 13.88 -30.39 3.33
CA PHE A 226 12.97 -29.90 2.29
C PHE A 226 13.73 -29.47 1.04
N MET A 227 14.81 -28.71 1.19
CA MET A 227 15.68 -28.32 0.09
C MET A 227 16.29 -29.53 -0.63
N LYS A 228 16.75 -30.53 0.14
CA LYS A 228 17.33 -31.75 -0.44
C LYS A 228 16.31 -32.54 -1.28
N LYS A 229 15.04 -32.53 -0.90
CA LYS A 229 13.96 -33.19 -1.64
C LYS A 229 13.52 -32.38 -2.87
N ASN A 230 13.60 -31.05 -2.84
CA ASN A 230 13.13 -30.16 -3.89
C ASN A 230 14.29 -29.43 -4.63
N LYS A 231 15.41 -30.12 -4.85
CA LYS A 231 16.63 -29.54 -5.44
C LYS A 231 16.40 -28.81 -6.76
N SER A 232 15.52 -29.33 -7.61
CA SER A 232 15.21 -28.71 -8.91
C SER A 232 14.56 -27.35 -8.77
N PHE A 233 13.63 -27.20 -7.82
CA PHE A 233 12.99 -25.93 -7.52
C PHE A 233 14.02 -24.91 -6.99
N PHE A 234 14.81 -25.28 -6.00
CA PHE A 234 15.79 -24.36 -5.41
C PHE A 234 16.91 -23.96 -6.37
N LYS A 235 17.26 -24.84 -7.33
CA LYS A 235 18.17 -24.48 -8.41
C LYS A 235 17.55 -23.43 -9.34
N ARG A 236 16.30 -23.61 -9.76
CA ARG A 236 15.59 -22.60 -10.58
C ARG A 236 15.39 -21.28 -9.82
N LEU A 237 15.09 -21.33 -8.53
CA LEU A 237 15.02 -20.15 -7.69
C LEU A 237 16.35 -19.40 -7.63
N GLU A 238 17.47 -20.13 -7.54
CA GLU A 238 18.81 -19.52 -7.61
C GLU A 238 19.09 -18.87 -8.97
N GLU A 239 18.75 -19.54 -10.05
CA GLU A 239 18.88 -19.02 -11.42
C GLU A 239 18.02 -17.78 -11.62
N PHE A 240 16.78 -17.79 -11.09
CA PHE A 240 15.89 -16.62 -11.07
C PHE A 240 16.50 -15.43 -10.34
N CYS A 241 17.02 -15.62 -9.13
CA CYS A 241 17.66 -14.53 -8.38
C CYS A 241 18.91 -13.97 -9.09
N LYS A 242 19.64 -14.81 -9.82
CA LYS A 242 20.80 -14.36 -10.64
C LYS A 242 20.37 -13.61 -11.89
N LYS A 243 19.25 -14.02 -12.51
CA LYS A 243 18.68 -13.36 -13.70
C LYS A 243 18.12 -11.99 -13.40
N TYR A 244 17.51 -11.82 -12.23
CA TYR A 244 16.82 -10.60 -11.81
C TYR A 244 17.42 -10.01 -10.52
N PRO A 245 18.67 -9.52 -10.53
CA PRO A 245 19.30 -8.97 -9.32
C PRO A 245 18.65 -7.65 -8.86
N THR A 246 18.11 -6.89 -9.81
CA THR A 246 17.37 -5.63 -9.58
C THR A 246 16.28 -5.51 -10.65
N CYS A 247 15.02 -5.43 -10.22
CA CYS A 247 13.88 -5.34 -11.15
C CYS A 247 12.90 -4.22 -10.82
N PHE A 248 13.19 -3.42 -9.79
CA PHE A 248 12.29 -2.34 -9.36
C PHE A 248 12.48 -1.08 -10.18
N ASN A 249 11.38 -0.49 -10.63
CA ASN A 249 11.37 0.73 -11.42
C ASN A 249 11.31 1.96 -10.50
N GLU A 250 12.25 2.89 -10.64
CA GLU A 250 12.33 4.10 -9.83
C GLU A 250 11.11 5.03 -10.02
N ASP A 251 10.53 5.07 -11.22
CA ASP A 251 9.32 5.85 -11.49
C ASP A 251 8.12 5.31 -10.70
N ILE A 252 7.99 3.97 -10.59
CA ILE A 252 6.97 3.34 -9.76
C ILE A 252 7.20 3.67 -8.30
N ALA A 253 8.44 3.58 -7.81
CA ALA A 253 8.76 3.93 -6.42
C ALA A 253 8.44 5.39 -6.08
N ARG A 254 8.57 6.30 -7.03
CA ARG A 254 8.15 7.69 -6.85
C ARG A 254 6.62 7.82 -6.82
N ILE A 255 5.92 7.15 -7.74
CA ILE A 255 4.45 7.16 -7.79
C ILE A 255 3.85 6.60 -6.49
N GLU A 256 4.44 5.55 -5.93
CA GLU A 256 4.07 4.98 -4.63
C GLU A 256 4.07 6.05 -3.53
N LYS A 257 5.11 6.87 -3.47
CA LYS A 257 5.21 7.98 -2.51
C LYS A 257 4.19 9.08 -2.78
N GLU A 258 4.07 9.53 -4.04
CA GLU A 258 3.17 10.61 -4.41
C GLU A 258 1.69 10.25 -4.21
N MET A 259 1.34 8.96 -4.33
CA MET A 259 -0.01 8.45 -4.12
C MET A 259 -0.50 8.65 -2.69
N ILE A 260 0.41 8.59 -1.70
CA ILE A 260 0.08 8.78 -0.28
C ILE A 260 -0.61 10.12 -0.05
N TYR A 261 -0.22 11.17 -0.78
CA TYR A 261 -0.85 12.49 -0.69
C TYR A 261 -2.37 12.42 -0.90
N TYR A 262 -2.82 11.69 -1.91
CA TYR A 262 -4.24 11.55 -2.22
C TYR A 262 -4.96 10.62 -1.25
N LEU A 263 -4.33 9.51 -0.89
CA LEU A 263 -4.91 8.53 0.03
C LEU A 263 -5.09 9.10 1.44
N ALA A 264 -4.11 9.84 1.93
CA ALA A 264 -4.15 10.49 3.23
C ALA A 264 -5.31 11.49 3.30
N PHE A 265 -5.45 12.35 2.30
CA PHE A 265 -6.52 13.33 2.25
C PHE A 265 -7.90 12.69 2.06
N ALA A 266 -8.01 11.66 1.22
CA ALA A 266 -9.27 10.94 1.03
C ALA A 266 -9.71 10.22 2.32
N ARG A 267 -8.78 9.60 3.06
CA ARG A 267 -9.05 9.00 4.37
C ARG A 267 -9.54 10.06 5.36
N PHE A 268 -8.86 11.18 5.41
CA PHE A 268 -9.25 12.31 6.27
C PHE A 268 -10.65 12.82 5.93
N GLN A 269 -10.95 13.02 4.65
CA GLN A 269 -12.29 13.45 4.22
C GLN A 269 -13.38 12.44 4.60
N LYS A 270 -13.13 11.14 4.43
CA LYS A 270 -14.08 10.09 4.85
C LYS A 270 -14.32 10.13 6.36
N MET A 271 -13.28 10.30 7.15
CA MET A 271 -13.38 10.46 8.60
C MET A 271 -14.24 11.67 8.96
N MET A 272 -13.99 12.84 8.38
CA MET A 272 -14.77 14.05 8.63
C MET A 272 -16.24 13.88 8.24
N HIS A 273 -16.51 13.26 7.10
CA HIS A 273 -17.87 12.95 6.66
C HIS A 273 -18.61 12.03 7.64
N THR A 274 -17.94 11.01 8.18
CA THR A 274 -18.53 10.12 9.21
C THR A 274 -18.94 10.88 10.46
N HIS A 275 -18.22 11.95 10.80
CA HIS A 275 -18.56 12.83 11.93
C HIS A 275 -19.58 13.94 11.58
N GLY A 276 -20.09 13.94 10.33
CA GLY A 276 -21.12 14.88 9.86
C GLY A 276 -20.58 16.22 9.36
N TYR A 277 -19.28 16.26 9.01
CA TYR A 277 -18.62 17.43 8.42
C TYR A 277 -18.35 17.20 6.94
N ASP A 278 -19.15 17.83 6.08
CA ASP A 278 -18.97 17.75 4.64
C ASP A 278 -17.90 18.73 4.16
N MET A 279 -17.09 18.26 3.22
CA MET A 279 -16.06 19.06 2.55
C MET A 279 -16.36 19.16 1.05
N CYS A 280 -16.22 20.37 0.49
CA CYS A 280 -16.38 20.58 -0.95
C CYS A 280 -15.12 21.22 -1.56
N PRO A 281 -14.80 20.90 -2.83
CA PRO A 281 -13.70 21.55 -3.52
C PRO A 281 -14.02 23.03 -3.77
N PRO A 282 -13.04 23.94 -3.61
CA PRO A 282 -13.22 25.35 -3.91
C PRO A 282 -13.41 25.55 -5.41
N LYS A 283 -14.22 26.54 -5.78
CA LYS A 283 -14.31 27.05 -7.15
C LYS A 283 -13.52 28.34 -7.23
N ALA A 284 -12.50 28.39 -8.08
CA ALA A 284 -11.73 29.60 -8.31
C ALA A 284 -12.61 30.66 -8.96
N SER A 285 -12.63 31.87 -8.38
CA SER A 285 -13.27 33.06 -8.97
C SER A 285 -12.38 34.29 -8.74
N SER A 286 -12.44 35.24 -9.66
CA SER A 286 -11.66 36.47 -9.52
C SER A 286 -12.39 37.44 -8.58
N GLY A 287 -11.78 37.76 -7.44
CA GLY A 287 -12.14 38.92 -6.63
C GLY A 287 -13.34 38.75 -5.68
N VAL A 288 -13.99 37.59 -5.61
CA VAL A 288 -15.10 37.34 -4.69
C VAL A 288 -14.88 36.08 -3.89
N LEU A 289 -14.86 36.18 -2.57
CA LEU A 289 -14.91 35.04 -1.67
C LEU A 289 -16.37 34.85 -1.21
N SER A 290 -17.01 33.77 -1.66
CA SER A 290 -18.36 33.40 -1.21
C SER A 290 -18.36 31.95 -0.75
N ALA A 291 -18.87 31.72 0.44
CA ALA A 291 -19.01 30.39 0.99
C ALA A 291 -20.28 30.30 1.87
N SER A 292 -20.87 29.09 1.89
CA SER A 292 -22.02 28.77 2.73
C SER A 292 -21.73 27.54 3.55
N GLY A 293 -22.21 27.52 4.81
CA GLY A 293 -22.00 26.37 5.69
C GLY A 293 -20.54 26.20 6.14
N LEU A 294 -19.77 27.29 6.19
CA LEU A 294 -18.40 27.27 6.70
C LEU A 294 -18.37 26.83 8.17
N TYR A 295 -17.35 26.06 8.49
CA TYR A 295 -16.99 25.69 9.86
C TYR A 295 -15.47 25.77 10.04
N ASP A 296 -15.05 25.95 11.28
CA ASP A 296 -13.64 25.87 11.65
C ASP A 296 -13.23 24.40 11.68
N LEU A 297 -12.27 24.02 10.81
CA LEU A 297 -11.85 22.64 10.64
C LEU A 297 -11.07 22.13 11.87
N ALA A 298 -10.25 22.97 12.51
CA ALA A 298 -9.51 22.58 13.70
C ALA A 298 -10.47 22.35 14.89
N LEU A 299 -11.48 23.19 15.04
CA LEU A 299 -12.54 23.01 16.04
C LEU A 299 -13.39 21.76 15.74
N ALA A 300 -13.68 21.48 14.47
CA ALA A 300 -14.42 20.28 14.05
C ALA A 300 -13.65 19.01 14.40
N LEU A 301 -12.33 18.98 14.22
CA LEU A 301 -11.45 17.89 14.62
C LEU A 301 -11.47 17.65 16.12
N THR A 302 -11.33 18.71 16.92
CA THR A 302 -11.41 18.61 18.38
C THR A 302 -12.76 18.02 18.83
N ASN A 303 -13.85 18.43 18.20
CA ASN A 303 -15.20 17.93 18.52
C ASN A 303 -15.41 16.47 18.04
N SER A 304 -14.78 16.03 16.96
CA SER A 304 -14.86 14.65 16.48
C SER A 304 -14.20 13.69 17.47
N HIS A 305 -13.02 14.00 17.96
CA HIS A 305 -12.33 13.21 18.99
C HIS A 305 -13.06 13.16 20.33
N ALA A 306 -13.75 14.24 20.71
CA ALA A 306 -14.57 14.26 21.92
C ALA A 306 -15.80 13.33 21.82
N ARG A 307 -16.30 13.07 20.60
CA ARG A 307 -17.45 12.17 20.38
C ARG A 307 -17.07 10.68 20.42
N ASP A 308 -15.85 10.34 20.08
CA ASP A 308 -15.35 8.95 20.19
C ASP A 308 -15.13 8.52 21.66
N GLY A 309 -15.08 9.48 22.60
CA GLY A 309 -14.88 9.25 24.03
C GLY A 309 -16.08 9.48 24.95
N HIS A 310 -17.11 10.25 24.57
CA HIS A 310 -18.31 10.51 25.37
C HIS A 310 -19.51 10.96 24.52
N PRO A 311 -20.76 10.60 24.88
CA PRO A 311 -21.94 11.09 24.19
C PRO A 311 -22.22 12.53 24.69
N PHE A 312 -21.60 13.51 24.04
CA PHE A 312 -22.00 14.91 24.25
C PHE A 312 -23.00 15.34 23.18
N SER A 313 -24.13 15.76 23.71
CA SER A 313 -25.34 16.26 23.10
C SER A 313 -25.17 17.19 21.89
N GLN A 314 -26.03 16.93 20.93
CA GLN A 314 -26.54 17.80 19.87
C GLN A 314 -26.74 19.26 20.34
N GLU A 315 -25.77 20.11 20.16
CA GLU A 315 -26.06 21.56 20.09
C GLU A 315 -24.80 22.38 19.91
N VAL A 316 -24.23 22.41 18.72
CA VAL A 316 -23.62 23.63 18.17
C VAL A 316 -23.54 23.50 16.65
N ARG A 317 -24.66 23.56 15.98
CA ARG A 317 -24.71 23.99 14.58
C ARG A 317 -24.82 25.51 14.57
N GLN A 318 -23.76 26.23 14.85
CA GLN A 318 -23.73 27.65 14.56
C GLN A 318 -23.44 27.89 13.09
N LYS A 319 -24.50 28.12 12.32
CA LYS A 319 -24.41 28.74 11.01
C LYS A 319 -23.91 30.18 11.17
N ARG A 320 -22.61 30.41 11.13
CA ARG A 320 -22.10 31.78 10.94
C ARG A 320 -22.28 32.14 9.47
N ARG A 321 -23.27 33.02 9.21
CA ARG A 321 -23.33 33.78 7.96
C ARG A 321 -22.21 34.82 8.02
N VAL A 322 -21.20 34.70 7.18
CA VAL A 322 -20.26 35.81 6.96
C VAL A 322 -20.97 36.79 6.04
N THR A 323 -21.34 37.93 6.54
CA THR A 323 -21.85 39.05 5.76
C THR A 323 -20.62 39.71 5.10
N PRO A 324 -20.62 40.00 3.78
CA PRO A 324 -19.52 40.72 3.18
C PRO A 324 -19.48 42.16 3.71
N LEU A 325 -18.25 42.63 4.00
CA LEU A 325 -17.95 44.06 4.23
C LEU A 325 -17.89 44.78 2.91
#